data_ead9ee96e8ba385d2ff98f099beec053
#
_entry.id   ead9ee96e8ba385d2ff98f099beec053
#
_cell.length_a   1.000
_cell.length_b   1.000
_cell.length_c   1.000
_cell.angle_alpha   90.00
_cell.angle_beta   90.00
_cell.angle_gamma   90.00
#
_symmetry.space_group_name_H-M   'P 1'
#
loop_
_entity.id
_entity.type
_entity.pdbx_description
1 polymer ?
#
loop_
_entity_poly.entity_id
_entity_poly.type
_entity_poly.pdbx_seq_one_letter_code
_entity_poly.pdbx_strand_id
1 'polypeptide(L)'
;MLHRWCVLALLAVVALAGTATVASADPGRGKAGGEAKAAERLFTLQPDPAGNPEGVAFDQQSKAFFVSSTADGAIYRGTLDTSTVSPFISGAAGKAAVGLKVQGGKLYVAGGPTGSITVYDLATRQVVAQFQTGTGGFLNDLVVTGRGDVFVTDSFRPVLWHVTAEQVSAGSGTPQALDVSEIPFEPSGQFNLNGIVSRGSHRLVVVDTNSGKLFRIELGSDLSSIRAIDEISGATVPGGDGLLLDQGRLVVVQGSPAQLSFLKLRAAARQATLQGTRTSDKLRGPSTVDRADGFYLVVNADFATSQRPFTVVGLPRQGSKDDG
;
A
#
# COMPACT_ATOMS: atom_id res chain seq x y z
N MET A 1 -26.46 -30.70 45.20
CA MET A 1 -25.46 -31.32 46.05
C MET A 1 -24.14 -30.64 45.72
N LEU A 2 -23.76 -29.64 46.51
CA LEU A 2 -22.73 -29.58 47.58
C LEU A 2 -21.40 -30.21 47.11
N HIS A 3 -20.25 -29.53 47.07
CA HIS A 3 -19.53 -28.93 48.20
C HIS A 3 -18.52 -27.87 47.77
N ARG A 4 -18.47 -26.81 48.54
CA ARG A 4 -17.41 -25.76 48.64
C ARG A 4 -16.20 -26.34 49.37
N TRP A 5 -14.98 -25.90 49.03
CA TRP A 5 -13.87 -25.81 49.99
C TRP A 5 -13.05 -24.55 49.72
N CYS A 6 -13.06 -23.65 50.70
CA CYS A 6 -12.14 -22.51 50.87
C CYS A 6 -10.89 -23.02 51.62
N VAL A 7 -9.71 -22.55 51.21
CA VAL A 7 -8.51 -22.59 52.07
C VAL A 7 -7.88 -21.20 52.07
N LEU A 8 -7.92 -20.54 53.22
CA LEU A 8 -7.12 -19.36 53.56
C LEU A 8 -5.69 -19.82 53.91
N ALA A 9 -4.67 -19.09 53.44
CA ALA A 9 -3.32 -19.17 53.98
C ALA A 9 -2.85 -17.76 54.40
N LEU A 10 -2.46 -17.63 55.65
CA LEU A 10 -1.98 -16.44 56.33
C LEU A 10 -0.57 -16.06 55.89
N LEU A 11 -0.36 -14.73 55.70
CA LEU A 11 0.95 -14.11 55.53
C LEU A 11 1.60 -13.82 56.89
N ALA A 12 2.85 -14.20 57.03
CA ALA A 12 3.73 -13.71 58.10
C ALA A 12 4.67 -12.64 57.55
N VAL A 13 4.63 -11.44 58.13
CA VAL A 13 5.54 -10.32 57.82
C VAL A 13 6.71 -10.40 58.78
N VAL A 14 7.94 -10.49 58.25
CA VAL A 14 9.18 -10.31 59.01
C VAL A 14 9.81 -8.97 58.54
N ALA A 15 9.88 -8.00 59.44
CA ALA A 15 10.58 -6.76 59.26
C ALA A 15 12.05 -6.89 59.68
N LEU A 16 12.98 -6.72 58.76
CA LEU A 16 14.41 -6.50 59.06
C LEU A 16 14.76 -5.05 58.81
N ALA A 17 15.15 -4.35 59.87
CA ALA A 17 15.73 -3.00 59.78
C ALA A 17 17.21 -3.10 59.39
N GLY A 18 17.55 -2.59 58.22
CA GLY A 18 18.94 -2.44 57.75
C GLY A 18 19.28 -0.98 57.59
N THR A 19 20.33 -0.55 58.29
CA THR A 19 20.88 0.84 58.25
C THR A 19 21.51 1.11 56.89
N ALA A 20 21.02 2.16 56.22
CA ALA A 20 21.58 2.62 54.94
C ALA A 20 22.69 3.61 55.16
N THR A 21 23.88 3.30 54.69
CA THR A 21 24.99 4.25 54.48
C THR A 21 24.73 5.04 53.20
N VAL A 22 24.66 6.35 53.30
CA VAL A 22 24.53 7.26 52.17
C VAL A 22 25.91 7.39 51.50
N ALA A 23 26.02 6.83 50.30
CA ALA A 23 27.12 7.10 49.39
C ALA A 23 26.68 8.22 48.43
N SER A 24 27.42 9.34 48.46
CA SER A 24 27.24 10.45 47.51
C SER A 24 27.63 9.96 46.12
N ALA A 25 26.67 9.86 45.21
CA ALA A 25 26.92 9.59 43.81
C ALA A 25 27.00 10.95 43.05
N ASP A 26 28.10 11.12 42.38
CA ASP A 26 28.41 12.15 41.40
C ASP A 26 27.36 12.17 40.26
N PRO A 27 26.81 13.33 39.84
CA PRO A 27 25.86 13.36 38.72
C PRO A 27 26.62 13.25 37.41
N GLY A 28 27.05 12.03 37.06
CA GLY A 28 27.57 11.66 35.76
C GLY A 28 26.51 11.82 34.69
N ARG A 29 26.77 12.71 33.79
CA ARG A 29 26.05 13.15 32.58
C ARG A 29 25.71 11.98 31.67
N GLY A 30 24.64 11.23 31.95
CA GLY A 30 24.07 10.24 31.05
C GLY A 30 23.23 10.92 29.97
N LYS A 31 23.78 11.05 28.75
CA LYS A 31 23.02 11.35 27.55
C LYS A 31 22.10 10.14 27.24
N ALA A 32 20.92 10.10 27.81
CA ALA A 32 19.82 9.26 27.34
C ALA A 32 19.07 10.02 26.23
N GLY A 33 19.69 10.13 25.07
CA GLY A 33 19.04 10.54 23.83
C GLY A 33 18.42 9.31 23.15
N GLY A 34 17.47 8.65 23.77
CA GLY A 34 16.59 7.73 23.07
C GLY A 34 15.62 8.56 22.25
N GLU A 35 15.78 8.63 20.92
CA GLU A 35 14.77 9.19 20.03
C GLU A 35 13.46 8.46 20.32
N ALA A 36 12.45 9.21 20.79
CA ALA A 36 11.12 8.68 21.02
C ALA A 36 10.61 8.11 19.68
N LYS A 37 10.42 6.78 19.61
CA LYS A 37 9.90 6.12 18.42
C LYS A 37 8.56 6.76 18.09
N ALA A 38 8.42 7.32 16.89
CA ALA A 38 7.18 7.95 16.45
C ALA A 38 6.00 6.99 16.67
N ALA A 39 4.89 7.51 17.22
CA ALA A 39 3.71 6.70 17.47
C ALA A 39 2.94 6.42 16.17
N GLU A 40 2.25 5.29 16.13
CA GLU A 40 1.32 4.97 15.05
C GLU A 40 0.16 5.98 15.04
N ARG A 41 -0.30 6.33 13.85
CA ARG A 41 -1.42 7.25 13.64
C ARG A 41 -2.61 6.53 13.05
N LEU A 42 -3.80 7.02 13.34
CA LEU A 42 -5.04 6.56 12.73
C LEU A 42 -5.74 7.75 12.09
N PHE A 43 -6.05 7.62 10.81
CA PHE A 43 -6.75 8.63 10.03
C PHE A 43 -8.11 8.07 9.64
N THR A 44 -9.19 8.77 9.99
CA THR A 44 -10.57 8.31 9.78
C THR A 44 -11.20 9.04 8.61
N LEU A 45 -11.76 8.30 7.65
CA LEU A 45 -12.52 8.86 6.54
C LEU A 45 -13.88 9.37 7.06
N GLN A 46 -14.19 10.65 6.82
CA GLN A 46 -15.41 11.29 7.28
C GLN A 46 -15.97 12.27 6.24
N PRO A 47 -17.25 12.09 5.81
CA PRO A 47 -18.11 10.94 6.10
C PRO A 47 -17.53 9.64 5.54
N ASP A 48 -17.99 8.49 6.04
CA ASP A 48 -17.59 7.21 5.47
C ASP A 48 -17.87 7.17 3.96
N PRO A 49 -16.95 6.65 3.13
CA PRO A 49 -17.20 6.44 1.72
C PRO A 49 -18.33 5.46 1.44
N ALA A 50 -18.92 5.54 0.24
CA ALA A 50 -19.98 4.64 -0.20
C ALA A 50 -19.52 3.18 -0.27
N GLY A 51 -18.26 2.97 -0.68
CA GLY A 51 -17.62 1.65 -0.73
C GLY A 51 -16.38 1.58 0.15
N ASN A 52 -15.81 0.37 0.22
CA ASN A 52 -14.54 0.18 0.92
C ASN A 52 -13.45 1.03 0.27
N PRO A 53 -12.57 1.68 1.05
CA PRO A 53 -11.38 2.31 0.52
C PRO A 53 -10.41 1.23 0.03
N GLU A 54 -9.58 1.55 -0.96
CA GLU A 54 -8.61 0.58 -1.48
C GLU A 54 -7.23 1.19 -1.69
N GLY A 55 -7.11 2.24 -2.52
CA GLY A 55 -5.86 2.89 -2.87
C GLY A 55 -5.48 4.03 -1.93
N VAL A 56 -4.19 4.21 -1.72
CA VAL A 56 -3.61 5.40 -1.09
C VAL A 56 -2.43 5.93 -1.91
N ALA A 57 -2.35 7.25 -2.05
CA ALA A 57 -1.21 7.91 -2.70
C ALA A 57 -0.86 9.19 -1.95
N PHE A 58 0.44 9.43 -1.72
CA PHE A 58 0.93 10.63 -1.04
C PHE A 58 1.57 11.61 -2.01
N ASP A 59 1.18 12.85 -1.92
CA ASP A 59 1.80 13.95 -2.68
C ASP A 59 2.84 14.68 -1.83
N GLN A 60 4.10 14.54 -2.21
CA GLN A 60 5.22 15.20 -1.54
C GLN A 60 5.15 16.73 -1.62
N GLN A 61 4.53 17.26 -2.66
CA GLN A 61 4.46 18.72 -2.87
C GLN A 61 3.44 19.37 -1.92
N SER A 62 2.23 18.84 -1.85
CA SER A 62 1.16 19.38 -0.99
C SER A 62 1.15 18.80 0.42
N LYS A 63 2.01 17.80 0.71
CA LYS A 63 2.03 17.05 1.97
C LYS A 63 0.68 16.41 2.32
N ALA A 64 -0.11 16.09 1.30
CA ALA A 64 -1.40 15.45 1.43
C ALA A 64 -1.37 14.01 0.91
N PHE A 65 -2.26 13.18 1.44
CA PHE A 65 -2.51 11.86 0.88
C PHE A 65 -3.96 11.74 0.42
N PHE A 66 -4.16 10.87 -0.54
CA PHE A 66 -5.45 10.63 -1.18
C PHE A 66 -5.85 9.18 -0.98
N VAL A 67 -7.16 8.93 -0.79
CA VAL A 67 -7.71 7.59 -0.56
C VAL A 67 -8.91 7.39 -1.47
N SER A 68 -8.96 6.25 -2.14
CA SER A 68 -10.03 5.91 -3.09
C SER A 68 -11.26 5.29 -2.41
N SER A 69 -12.41 5.38 -3.09
CA SER A 69 -13.65 4.66 -2.76
C SER A 69 -14.06 3.76 -3.93
N THR A 70 -14.19 2.47 -3.68
CA THR A 70 -14.41 1.46 -4.73
C THR A 70 -15.82 1.47 -5.32
N ALA A 71 -16.83 1.97 -4.60
CA ALA A 71 -18.22 1.88 -5.05
C ALA A 71 -18.70 3.05 -5.91
N ASP A 72 -18.12 4.23 -5.75
CA ASP A 72 -18.59 5.45 -6.41
C ASP A 72 -17.47 6.30 -7.03
N GLY A 73 -16.21 5.88 -6.87
CA GLY A 73 -15.05 6.60 -7.40
C GLY A 73 -14.73 7.90 -6.67
N ALA A 74 -15.29 8.15 -5.48
CA ALA A 74 -14.91 9.29 -4.65
C ALA A 74 -13.44 9.19 -4.26
N ILE A 75 -12.79 10.36 -4.15
CA ILE A 75 -11.43 10.49 -3.62
C ILE A 75 -11.49 11.33 -2.36
N TYR A 76 -10.88 10.84 -1.30
CA TYR A 76 -10.72 11.52 -0.03
C TYR A 76 -9.31 12.10 0.08
N ARG A 77 -9.13 13.15 0.86
CA ARG A 77 -7.84 13.81 1.10
C ARG A 77 -7.61 14.00 2.59
N GLY A 78 -6.43 13.63 3.05
CA GLY A 78 -5.92 13.86 4.39
C GLY A 78 -4.54 14.49 4.39
N THR A 79 -4.08 14.89 5.58
CA THR A 79 -2.69 15.30 5.83
C THR A 79 -2.17 14.57 7.05
N LEU A 80 -0.85 14.60 7.27
CA LEU A 80 -0.28 14.01 8.49
C LEU A 80 -0.60 14.81 9.75
N ASP A 81 -1.10 16.04 9.64
CA ASP A 81 -1.34 16.93 10.78
C ASP A 81 -2.73 16.74 11.39
N THR A 82 -3.64 16.07 10.69
CA THR A 82 -5.01 15.86 11.13
C THR A 82 -5.36 14.38 11.16
N SER A 83 -6.30 13.98 12.01
CA SER A 83 -6.80 12.59 12.08
C SER A 83 -7.99 12.33 11.14
N THR A 84 -8.48 13.35 10.44
CA THR A 84 -9.65 13.24 9.55
C THR A 84 -9.24 13.30 8.09
N VAL A 85 -9.81 12.41 7.28
CA VAL A 85 -9.67 12.35 5.83
C VAL A 85 -11.02 12.71 5.22
N SER A 86 -11.08 13.81 4.46
CA SER A 86 -12.32 14.39 3.99
C SER A 86 -12.50 14.26 2.46
N PRO A 87 -13.73 14.31 1.93
CA PRO A 87 -13.98 14.25 0.50
C PRO A 87 -13.21 15.34 -0.26
N PHE A 88 -12.59 14.94 -1.37
CA PHE A 88 -11.80 15.81 -2.24
C PHE A 88 -12.34 15.86 -3.67
N ILE A 89 -12.66 14.69 -4.24
CA ILE A 89 -13.38 14.54 -5.49
C ILE A 89 -14.66 13.77 -5.18
N SER A 90 -15.80 14.30 -5.58
CA SER A 90 -17.10 13.67 -5.34
C SER A 90 -17.26 12.39 -6.14
N GLY A 91 -17.83 11.38 -5.51
CA GLY A 91 -18.24 10.15 -6.17
C GLY A 91 -19.44 10.35 -7.07
N ALA A 92 -19.65 9.39 -7.95
CA ALA A 92 -20.84 9.32 -8.82
C ALA A 92 -21.21 7.87 -9.11
N ALA A 93 -22.49 7.62 -9.35
CA ALA A 93 -22.97 6.31 -9.74
C ALA A 93 -22.26 5.80 -11.01
N GLY A 94 -21.91 4.53 -11.03
CA GLY A 94 -21.22 3.90 -12.16
C GLY A 94 -19.72 4.22 -12.25
N LYS A 95 -19.16 4.92 -11.26
CA LYS A 95 -17.73 5.13 -11.12
C LYS A 95 -17.14 4.26 -10.03
N ALA A 96 -15.85 3.98 -10.15
CA ALA A 96 -15.06 3.30 -9.13
C ALA A 96 -13.65 3.90 -9.10
N ALA A 97 -13.02 3.90 -7.95
CA ALA A 97 -11.60 4.19 -7.78
C ALA A 97 -10.97 3.11 -6.91
N VAL A 98 -9.94 2.48 -7.42
CA VAL A 98 -9.20 1.38 -6.80
C VAL A 98 -7.78 1.87 -6.54
N GLY A 99 -6.77 1.43 -7.28
CA GLY A 99 -5.40 1.88 -7.13
C GLY A 99 -5.20 3.36 -7.45
N LEU A 100 -4.31 4.01 -6.70
CA LEU A 100 -3.97 5.42 -6.83
C LEU A 100 -2.46 5.63 -6.95
N LYS A 101 -2.04 6.59 -7.79
CA LYS A 101 -0.68 7.15 -7.73
C LYS A 101 -0.72 8.67 -7.95
N VAL A 102 0.20 9.37 -7.29
CA VAL A 102 0.42 10.81 -7.51
C VAL A 102 1.78 11.01 -8.17
N GLN A 103 1.79 11.77 -9.25
CA GLN A 103 3.03 12.23 -9.90
C GLN A 103 2.82 13.55 -10.64
N GLY A 104 3.73 14.51 -10.46
CA GLY A 104 3.73 15.77 -11.21
C GLY A 104 2.45 16.60 -11.05
N GLY A 105 1.88 16.66 -9.85
CA GLY A 105 0.63 17.39 -9.56
C GLY A 105 -0.63 16.73 -10.12
N LYS A 106 -0.53 15.47 -10.57
CA LYS A 106 -1.65 14.68 -11.09
C LYS A 106 -1.93 13.47 -10.21
N LEU A 107 -3.19 13.11 -10.08
CA LEU A 107 -3.66 11.89 -9.46
C LEU A 107 -4.15 10.94 -10.55
N TYR A 108 -3.52 9.77 -10.63
CA TYR A 108 -3.86 8.68 -11.53
C TYR A 108 -4.70 7.66 -10.78
N VAL A 109 -5.79 7.21 -11.40
CA VAL A 109 -6.80 6.35 -10.78
C VAL A 109 -7.09 5.16 -11.67
N ALA A 110 -6.93 3.94 -11.13
CA ALA A 110 -7.43 2.71 -11.72
C ALA A 110 -8.90 2.53 -11.33
N GLY A 111 -9.77 2.36 -12.32
CA GLY A 111 -11.23 2.42 -12.15
C GLY A 111 -11.89 1.06 -11.95
N GLY A 112 -11.17 0.01 -11.54
CA GLY A 112 -11.72 -1.30 -11.23
C GLY A 112 -12.55 -1.90 -12.38
N PRO A 113 -13.77 -2.34 -12.10
CA PRO A 113 -14.62 -3.00 -13.10
C PRO A 113 -15.15 -2.05 -14.19
N THR A 114 -14.98 -0.73 -14.02
CA THR A 114 -15.40 0.25 -15.05
C THR A 114 -14.48 0.26 -16.27
N GLY A 115 -13.28 -0.34 -16.15
CA GLY A 115 -12.26 -0.32 -17.21
C GLY A 115 -11.68 1.07 -17.48
N SER A 116 -11.93 2.06 -16.62
CA SER A 116 -11.44 3.43 -16.81
C SER A 116 -10.07 3.64 -16.15
N ILE A 117 -9.19 4.38 -16.81
CA ILE A 117 -8.00 4.98 -16.23
C ILE A 117 -8.22 6.48 -16.27
N THR A 118 -8.31 7.13 -15.11
CA THR A 118 -8.64 8.57 -15.03
C THR A 118 -7.48 9.33 -14.41
N VAL A 119 -7.14 10.47 -14.97
CA VAL A 119 -6.10 11.36 -14.45
C VAL A 119 -6.74 12.70 -14.08
N TYR A 120 -6.58 13.08 -12.84
CA TYR A 120 -7.04 14.37 -12.32
C TYR A 120 -5.85 15.32 -12.13
N ASP A 121 -6.05 16.57 -12.39
CA ASP A 121 -5.17 17.64 -11.92
C ASP A 121 -5.51 17.95 -10.45
N LEU A 122 -4.51 17.88 -9.58
CA LEU A 122 -4.72 18.02 -8.12
C LEU A 122 -5.08 19.47 -7.70
N ALA A 123 -4.65 20.47 -8.45
CA ALA A 123 -4.94 21.86 -8.12
C ALA A 123 -6.37 22.25 -8.52
N THR A 124 -6.81 21.84 -9.70
CA THR A 124 -8.14 22.17 -10.23
C THR A 124 -9.20 21.11 -9.90
N ARG A 125 -8.80 19.89 -9.57
CA ARG A 125 -9.64 18.68 -9.34
C ARG A 125 -10.38 18.25 -10.62
N GLN A 126 -9.99 18.74 -11.77
CA GLN A 126 -10.61 18.40 -13.05
C GLN A 126 -9.96 17.16 -13.66
N VAL A 127 -10.75 16.38 -14.40
CA VAL A 127 -10.21 15.32 -15.25
C VAL A 127 -9.42 15.95 -16.38
N VAL A 128 -8.14 15.59 -16.50
CA VAL A 128 -7.23 16.05 -17.57
C VAL A 128 -6.92 14.98 -18.59
N ALA A 129 -7.14 13.69 -18.23
CA ALA A 129 -7.06 12.57 -19.17
C ALA A 129 -7.99 11.45 -18.73
N GLN A 130 -8.56 10.73 -19.71
CA GLN A 130 -9.37 9.55 -19.45
C GLN A 130 -9.21 8.52 -20.56
N PHE A 131 -9.04 7.25 -20.17
CA PHE A 131 -8.84 6.13 -21.06
C PHE A 131 -9.78 4.99 -20.70
N GLN A 132 -10.11 4.15 -21.70
CA GLN A 132 -10.99 3.00 -21.53
C GLN A 132 -10.31 1.73 -22.05
N THR A 133 -10.35 0.67 -21.25
CA THR A 133 -9.79 -0.65 -21.56
C THR A 133 -10.88 -1.67 -21.97
N GLY A 134 -12.13 -1.23 -22.02
CA GLY A 134 -13.30 -2.11 -22.27
C GLY A 134 -13.79 -2.82 -21.00
N THR A 135 -14.80 -3.66 -21.20
CA THR A 135 -15.46 -4.43 -20.14
C THR A 135 -14.82 -5.77 -19.87
N GLY A 136 -15.18 -6.43 -18.77
CA GLY A 136 -14.75 -7.79 -18.43
C GLY A 136 -13.39 -7.87 -17.72
N GLY A 137 -12.72 -6.75 -17.47
CA GLY A 137 -11.53 -6.68 -16.65
C GLY A 137 -11.79 -6.05 -15.28
N PHE A 138 -10.74 -6.00 -14.48
CA PHE A 138 -10.71 -5.28 -13.22
C PHE A 138 -9.37 -4.56 -13.08
N LEU A 139 -9.35 -3.25 -13.37
CA LEU A 139 -8.14 -2.42 -13.23
C LEU A 139 -7.84 -2.22 -11.76
N ASN A 140 -6.78 -2.86 -11.27
CA ASN A 140 -6.50 -2.92 -9.85
C ASN A 140 -5.54 -1.82 -9.39
N ASP A 141 -4.25 -1.95 -9.64
CA ASP A 141 -3.26 -0.97 -9.25
C ASP A 141 -2.51 -0.42 -10.48
N LEU A 142 -1.77 0.64 -10.28
CA LEU A 142 -1.03 1.29 -11.35
C LEU A 142 0.31 1.84 -10.88
N VAL A 143 1.21 2.03 -11.82
CA VAL A 143 2.45 2.76 -11.60
C VAL A 143 2.66 3.78 -12.70
N VAL A 144 3.18 4.95 -12.32
CA VAL A 144 3.65 5.96 -13.25
C VAL A 144 5.16 5.91 -13.27
N THR A 145 5.75 5.68 -14.45
CA THR A 145 7.21 5.62 -14.60
C THR A 145 7.85 7.01 -14.50
N GLY A 146 9.16 7.05 -14.32
CA GLY A 146 9.89 8.33 -14.34
C GLY A 146 9.79 9.09 -15.67
N ARG A 147 9.33 8.42 -16.75
CA ARG A 147 9.10 9.03 -18.08
C ARG A 147 7.67 9.53 -18.26
N GLY A 148 6.77 9.19 -17.32
CA GLY A 148 5.35 9.57 -17.36
C GLY A 148 4.43 8.52 -17.99
N ASP A 149 4.96 7.37 -18.43
CA ASP A 149 4.15 6.24 -18.89
C ASP A 149 3.42 5.59 -17.71
N VAL A 150 2.19 5.17 -17.95
CA VAL A 150 1.34 4.53 -16.94
C VAL A 150 1.16 3.06 -17.27
N PHE A 151 1.42 2.18 -16.31
CA PHE A 151 1.10 0.76 -16.41
C PHE A 151 0.06 0.39 -15.37
N VAL A 152 -0.99 -0.34 -15.78
CA VAL A 152 -2.12 -0.72 -14.93
C VAL A 152 -2.32 -2.22 -14.98
N THR A 153 -2.38 -2.86 -13.82
CA THR A 153 -2.68 -4.29 -13.71
C THR A 153 -4.18 -4.54 -13.91
N ASP A 154 -4.48 -5.65 -14.58
CA ASP A 154 -5.83 -6.16 -14.71
C ASP A 154 -5.94 -7.51 -13.96
N SER A 155 -6.77 -7.55 -12.93
CA SER A 155 -6.88 -8.76 -12.11
C SER A 155 -7.64 -9.89 -12.79
N PHE A 156 -8.46 -9.60 -13.82
CA PHE A 156 -9.33 -10.59 -14.47
C PHE A 156 -8.91 -10.97 -15.87
N ARG A 157 -8.02 -10.20 -16.48
CA ARG A 157 -7.48 -10.47 -17.82
C ARG A 157 -5.96 -10.58 -17.75
N PRO A 158 -5.33 -11.50 -18.48
CA PRO A 158 -3.86 -11.64 -18.51
C PRO A 158 -3.21 -10.54 -19.35
N VAL A 159 -3.49 -9.30 -19.03
CA VAL A 159 -2.96 -8.12 -19.71
C VAL A 159 -2.44 -7.09 -18.70
N LEU A 160 -1.39 -6.41 -19.10
CA LEU A 160 -0.93 -5.18 -18.46
C LEU A 160 -1.27 -4.02 -19.41
N TRP A 161 -2.02 -3.07 -18.94
CA TRP A 161 -2.40 -1.90 -19.75
C TRP A 161 -1.31 -0.84 -19.72
N HIS A 162 -0.96 -0.32 -20.89
CA HIS A 162 0.02 0.75 -21.06
C HIS A 162 -0.63 1.98 -21.68
N VAL A 163 -0.42 3.13 -21.05
CA VAL A 163 -0.77 4.47 -21.55
C VAL A 163 0.53 5.26 -21.60
N THR A 164 0.85 5.81 -22.76
CA THR A 164 2.10 6.56 -22.92
C THR A 164 2.02 7.96 -22.29
N ALA A 165 3.16 8.55 -21.98
CA ALA A 165 3.25 9.91 -21.48
C ALA A 165 2.63 10.94 -22.44
N GLU A 166 2.77 10.71 -23.75
CA GLU A 166 2.17 11.54 -24.80
C GLU A 166 0.64 11.46 -24.76
N GLN A 167 0.06 10.26 -24.59
CA GLN A 167 -1.38 10.09 -24.44
C GLN A 167 -1.89 10.79 -23.18
N VAL A 168 -1.18 10.68 -22.04
CA VAL A 168 -1.52 11.40 -20.82
C VAL A 168 -1.49 12.91 -21.05
N SER A 169 -0.49 13.41 -21.77
CA SER A 169 -0.39 14.83 -22.11
C SER A 169 -1.48 15.30 -23.08
N ALA A 170 -1.88 14.46 -24.04
CA ALA A 170 -2.96 14.71 -24.97
C ALA A 170 -4.36 14.61 -24.33
N GLY A 171 -4.45 14.00 -23.15
CA GLY A 171 -5.71 13.81 -22.42
C GLY A 171 -6.57 12.64 -22.92
N SER A 172 -6.13 11.93 -23.96
CA SER A 172 -6.89 10.85 -24.58
C SER A 172 -5.99 9.92 -25.40
N GLY A 173 -6.54 8.79 -25.82
CA GLY A 173 -5.89 7.76 -26.62
C GLY A 173 -6.41 6.37 -26.29
N THR A 174 -5.93 5.36 -27.02
CA THR A 174 -6.27 3.96 -26.75
C THR A 174 -5.14 3.32 -25.93
N PRO A 175 -5.41 2.82 -24.73
CA PRO A 175 -4.43 2.05 -23.96
C PRO A 175 -3.98 0.81 -24.74
N GLN A 176 -2.71 0.52 -24.70
CA GLN A 176 -2.16 -0.69 -25.30
C GLN A 176 -2.29 -1.86 -24.31
N ALA A 177 -2.82 -2.99 -24.78
CA ALA A 177 -2.79 -4.25 -24.03
C ALA A 177 -1.45 -4.94 -24.26
N LEU A 178 -0.68 -5.17 -23.21
CA LEU A 178 0.53 -5.98 -23.22
C LEU A 178 0.20 -7.36 -22.65
N ASP A 179 0.43 -8.42 -23.42
CA ASP A 179 0.15 -9.79 -23.03
C ASP A 179 1.08 -10.25 -21.90
N VAL A 180 0.48 -10.72 -20.80
CA VAL A 180 1.17 -11.31 -19.65
C VAL A 180 0.67 -12.71 -19.33
N SER A 181 0.15 -13.43 -20.33
CA SER A 181 -0.38 -14.79 -20.19
C SER A 181 0.68 -15.84 -19.81
N GLU A 182 1.97 -15.49 -19.85
CA GLU A 182 3.03 -16.30 -19.24
C GLU A 182 2.93 -16.37 -17.71
N ILE A 183 2.26 -15.41 -17.05
CA ILE A 183 1.92 -15.49 -15.64
C ILE A 183 0.68 -16.39 -15.51
N PRO A 184 0.72 -17.44 -14.67
CA PRO A 184 -0.45 -18.29 -14.45
C PRO A 184 -1.63 -17.47 -13.93
N PHE A 185 -2.74 -17.50 -14.64
CA PHE A 185 -3.99 -16.86 -14.24
C PHE A 185 -4.99 -17.92 -13.79
N GLU A 186 -5.55 -17.73 -12.60
CA GLU A 186 -6.68 -18.52 -12.15
C GLU A 186 -7.97 -18.13 -12.90
N PRO A 187 -8.96 -19.03 -12.97
CA PRO A 187 -10.19 -18.79 -13.71
C PRO A 187 -10.91 -17.49 -13.31
N SER A 188 -11.79 -17.01 -14.18
CA SER A 188 -12.57 -15.78 -14.02
C SER A 188 -13.24 -15.66 -12.64
N GLY A 189 -13.15 -14.47 -12.05
CA GLY A 189 -13.68 -14.17 -10.72
C GLY A 189 -12.67 -14.25 -9.59
N GLN A 190 -11.44 -14.70 -9.86
CA GLN A 190 -10.32 -14.61 -8.93
C GLN A 190 -9.47 -13.36 -9.22
N PHE A 191 -8.99 -12.71 -8.18
CA PHE A 191 -8.06 -11.59 -8.32
C PHE A 191 -6.65 -12.13 -8.53
N ASN A 192 -6.11 -11.95 -9.74
CA ASN A 192 -4.75 -12.36 -10.10
C ASN A 192 -3.77 -11.20 -9.90
N LEU A 193 -3.37 -10.51 -10.97
CA LEU A 193 -2.46 -9.38 -10.84
C LEU A 193 -3.07 -8.26 -10.00
N ASN A 194 -2.26 -7.74 -9.08
CA ASN A 194 -2.66 -6.71 -8.15
C ASN A 194 -1.59 -5.60 -8.11
N GLY A 195 -0.91 -5.40 -6.99
CA GLY A 195 0.08 -4.36 -6.82
C GLY A 195 1.18 -4.37 -7.88
N ILE A 196 1.63 -3.17 -8.26
CA ILE A 196 2.66 -2.96 -9.27
C ILE A 196 3.61 -1.84 -8.88
N VAL A 197 4.92 -2.04 -9.12
CA VAL A 197 5.93 -1.00 -8.97
C VAL A 197 6.92 -1.00 -10.13
N SER A 198 7.47 0.18 -10.43
CA SER A 198 8.55 0.33 -11.42
C SER A 198 9.90 0.30 -10.73
N ARG A 199 10.84 -0.49 -11.25
CA ARG A 199 12.24 -0.55 -10.81
C ARG A 199 13.20 -0.15 -11.93
N GLY A 200 13.61 1.09 -11.92
CA GLY A 200 14.34 1.69 -13.03
C GLY A 200 13.38 2.01 -14.20
N SER A 201 13.93 2.18 -15.39
CA SER A 201 13.16 2.68 -16.54
C SER A 201 12.41 1.60 -17.34
N HIS A 202 12.82 0.32 -17.24
CA HIS A 202 12.32 -0.74 -18.14
C HIS A 202 11.92 -2.01 -17.40
N ARG A 203 11.72 -1.93 -16.08
CA ARG A 203 11.37 -3.11 -15.30
C ARG A 203 10.23 -2.82 -14.37
N LEU A 204 9.24 -3.71 -14.39
CA LEU A 204 8.12 -3.72 -13.46
C LEU A 204 8.24 -4.93 -12.54
N VAL A 205 7.71 -4.80 -11.34
CA VAL A 205 7.46 -5.91 -10.42
C VAL A 205 5.99 -5.90 -10.10
N VAL A 206 5.34 -7.05 -10.27
CA VAL A 206 3.92 -7.26 -9.97
C VAL A 206 3.74 -8.40 -8.99
N VAL A 207 2.65 -8.39 -8.24
CA VAL A 207 2.24 -9.51 -7.38
C VAL A 207 1.01 -10.18 -7.99
N ASP A 208 0.98 -11.50 -7.96
CA ASP A 208 -0.22 -12.30 -8.14
C ASP A 208 -0.78 -12.66 -6.76
N THR A 209 -1.95 -12.15 -6.45
CA THR A 209 -2.60 -12.31 -5.15
C THR A 209 -2.92 -13.77 -4.82
N ASN A 210 -3.36 -14.56 -5.81
CA ASN A 210 -3.77 -15.95 -5.59
C ASN A 210 -2.61 -16.84 -5.19
N SER A 211 -1.52 -16.81 -5.97
CA SER A 211 -0.34 -17.63 -5.69
C SER A 211 0.58 -17.03 -4.65
N GLY A 212 0.47 -15.73 -4.39
CA GLY A 212 1.41 -14.97 -3.59
C GLY A 212 2.79 -14.84 -4.23
N LYS A 213 2.89 -15.09 -5.53
CA LYS A 213 4.13 -14.99 -6.30
C LYS A 213 4.36 -13.56 -6.78
N LEU A 214 5.63 -13.23 -6.91
CA LEU A 214 6.08 -11.98 -7.50
C LEU A 214 6.65 -12.26 -8.88
N PHE A 215 6.34 -11.40 -9.83
CA PHE A 215 6.89 -11.49 -11.19
C PHE A 215 7.61 -10.23 -11.57
N ARG A 216 8.71 -10.40 -12.30
CA ARG A 216 9.46 -9.34 -12.93
C ARG A 216 9.10 -9.29 -14.40
N ILE A 217 8.70 -8.13 -14.88
CA ILE A 217 8.40 -7.87 -16.29
C ILE A 217 9.49 -6.94 -16.82
N GLU A 218 10.22 -7.37 -17.83
CA GLU A 218 11.21 -6.57 -18.54
C GLU A 218 10.58 -5.97 -19.79
N LEU A 219 10.57 -4.66 -19.90
CA LEU A 219 10.00 -3.94 -21.03
C LEU A 219 11.05 -3.65 -22.12
N GLY A 220 10.58 -3.45 -23.33
CA GLY A 220 11.38 -2.91 -24.43
C GLY A 220 11.85 -1.48 -24.15
N SER A 221 12.77 -0.97 -24.97
CA SER A 221 13.34 0.37 -24.80
C SER A 221 12.33 1.49 -25.00
N ASP A 222 11.30 1.26 -25.78
CA ASP A 222 10.16 2.14 -26.03
C ASP A 222 8.97 1.93 -25.07
N LEU A 223 9.09 0.95 -24.17
CA LEU A 223 8.07 0.54 -23.21
C LEU A 223 6.80 -0.08 -23.83
N SER A 224 6.72 -0.21 -25.13
CA SER A 224 5.53 -0.71 -25.86
C SER A 224 5.48 -2.23 -26.00
N SER A 225 6.49 -2.95 -25.52
CA SER A 225 6.59 -4.40 -25.63
C SER A 225 7.17 -5.01 -24.36
N ILE A 226 6.81 -6.28 -24.12
CA ILE A 226 7.42 -7.10 -23.06
C ILE A 226 8.52 -7.95 -23.72
N ARG A 227 9.70 -7.96 -23.12
CA ARG A 227 10.86 -8.77 -23.55
C ARG A 227 10.98 -10.07 -22.77
N ALA A 228 10.61 -10.06 -21.51
CA ALA A 228 10.65 -11.22 -20.64
C ALA A 228 9.74 -11.05 -19.43
N ILE A 229 9.20 -12.17 -18.99
CA ILE A 229 8.49 -12.30 -17.71
C ILE A 229 9.19 -13.41 -16.94
N ASP A 230 9.66 -13.09 -15.72
CA ASP A 230 10.33 -14.06 -14.85
C ASP A 230 9.63 -14.08 -13.48
N GLU A 231 9.39 -15.26 -12.94
CA GLU A 231 9.03 -15.40 -11.52
C GLU A 231 10.22 -14.97 -10.64
N ILE A 232 9.96 -14.16 -9.63
CA ILE A 232 10.97 -13.73 -8.64
C ILE A 232 11.08 -14.83 -7.59
N SER A 233 12.19 -15.55 -7.60
CA SER A 233 12.42 -16.68 -6.68
C SER A 233 12.74 -16.23 -5.25
N GLY A 234 12.63 -17.16 -4.29
CA GLY A 234 13.17 -17.03 -2.93
C GLY A 234 12.19 -16.50 -1.86
N ALA A 235 11.07 -15.90 -2.23
CA ALA A 235 10.02 -15.53 -1.28
C ALA A 235 8.64 -15.54 -1.96
N THR A 236 7.63 -15.95 -1.22
CA THR A 236 6.22 -15.80 -1.57
C THR A 236 5.53 -14.90 -0.56
N VAL A 237 4.48 -14.23 -0.97
CA VAL A 237 3.68 -13.29 -0.17
C VAL A 237 2.18 -13.61 -0.32
N PRO A 238 1.69 -14.71 0.26
CA PRO A 238 0.29 -15.14 0.10
C PRO A 238 -0.69 -14.01 0.41
N GLY A 239 -1.68 -13.80 -0.46
CA GLY A 239 -2.61 -12.68 -0.34
C GLY A 239 -1.94 -11.32 -0.51
N GLY A 240 -0.80 -11.27 -1.22
CA GLY A 240 -0.12 -10.02 -1.55
C GLY A 240 -1.01 -9.11 -2.37
N ASP A 241 -1.08 -7.84 -1.97
CA ASP A 241 -1.94 -6.81 -2.51
C ASP A 241 -1.09 -5.63 -3.01
N GLY A 242 -1.19 -4.46 -2.44
CA GLY A 242 -0.41 -3.30 -2.84
C GLY A 242 1.10 -3.45 -2.66
N LEU A 243 1.86 -2.89 -3.58
CA LEU A 243 3.33 -2.87 -3.59
C LEU A 243 3.89 -1.46 -3.46
N LEU A 244 5.00 -1.33 -2.74
CA LEU A 244 5.77 -0.09 -2.65
C LEU A 244 7.27 -0.39 -2.71
N LEU A 245 8.02 0.35 -3.53
CA LEU A 245 9.48 0.38 -3.45
C LEU A 245 9.93 1.51 -2.51
N ASP A 246 10.58 1.15 -1.41
CA ASP A 246 11.12 2.09 -0.46
C ASP A 246 12.59 1.77 -0.13
N GLN A 247 13.51 2.68 -0.49
CA GLN A 247 14.95 2.56 -0.22
C GLN A 247 15.53 1.20 -0.67
N GLY A 248 15.15 0.75 -1.87
CA GLY A 248 15.62 -0.51 -2.46
C GLY A 248 14.96 -1.77 -1.89
N ARG A 249 14.05 -1.66 -0.92
CA ARG A 249 13.21 -2.75 -0.42
C ARG A 249 11.85 -2.73 -1.11
N LEU A 250 11.32 -3.90 -1.38
CA LEU A 250 9.92 -4.06 -1.75
C LEU A 250 9.09 -4.27 -0.49
N VAL A 251 8.12 -3.40 -0.29
CA VAL A 251 7.10 -3.52 0.75
C VAL A 251 5.85 -4.10 0.10
N VAL A 252 5.32 -5.18 0.67
CA VAL A 252 4.11 -5.86 0.20
C VAL A 252 3.06 -5.80 1.30
N VAL A 253 1.89 -5.31 0.97
CA VAL A 253 0.73 -5.41 1.86
C VAL A 253 0.12 -6.80 1.73
N GLN A 254 -0.26 -7.40 2.85
CA GLN A 254 -1.01 -8.66 2.90
C GLN A 254 -2.26 -8.44 3.75
N GLY A 255 -3.43 -8.68 3.14
CA GLY A 255 -4.71 -8.48 3.80
C GLY A 255 -4.97 -9.52 4.90
N SER A 256 -4.47 -10.75 4.70
CA SER A 256 -4.54 -11.85 5.66
C SER A 256 -3.28 -12.72 5.57
N PRO A 257 -2.46 -12.79 6.64
CA PRO A 257 -2.57 -11.99 7.86
C PRO A 257 -2.37 -10.50 7.59
N ALA A 258 -3.01 -9.62 8.36
CA ALA A 258 -2.92 -8.17 8.20
C ALA A 258 -1.51 -7.65 8.56
N GLN A 259 -0.67 -7.46 7.54
CA GLN A 259 0.75 -7.10 7.74
C GLN A 259 1.38 -6.42 6.53
N LEU A 260 2.55 -5.81 6.77
CA LEU A 260 3.51 -5.45 5.74
C LEU A 260 4.66 -6.45 5.75
N SER A 261 5.01 -6.99 4.59
CA SER A 261 6.23 -7.79 4.37
C SER A 261 7.29 -6.96 3.67
N PHE A 262 8.53 -7.02 4.19
CA PHE A 262 9.68 -6.29 3.67
C PHE A 262 10.63 -7.26 2.98
N LEU A 263 10.86 -7.07 1.68
CA LEU A 263 11.70 -7.96 0.89
C LEU A 263 12.88 -7.19 0.29
N LYS A 264 14.05 -7.81 0.31
CA LYS A 264 15.23 -7.34 -0.42
C LYS A 264 15.24 -7.98 -1.81
N LEU A 265 15.13 -7.16 -2.85
CA LEU A 265 15.25 -7.61 -4.23
C LEU A 265 16.73 -7.67 -4.66
N ARG A 266 17.17 -8.81 -5.20
CA ARG A 266 18.52 -9.07 -5.68
C ARG A 266 18.52 -9.48 -7.15
N ALA A 267 19.71 -9.60 -7.75
CA ALA A 267 19.89 -10.08 -9.11
C ALA A 267 18.97 -9.38 -10.12
N ALA A 268 18.93 -8.05 -10.11
CA ALA A 268 18.04 -7.24 -10.95
C ALA A 268 16.55 -7.62 -10.79
N ALA A 269 16.12 -7.89 -9.56
CA ALA A 269 14.79 -8.37 -9.18
C ALA A 269 14.46 -9.80 -9.67
N ARG A 270 15.43 -10.69 -9.83
CA ARG A 270 15.17 -12.13 -10.07
C ARG A 270 15.05 -12.94 -8.78
N GLN A 271 15.47 -12.35 -7.66
CA GLN A 271 15.39 -12.99 -6.33
C GLN A 271 14.84 -11.99 -5.31
N ALA A 272 14.00 -12.49 -4.41
CA ALA A 272 13.51 -11.79 -3.24
C ALA A 272 13.86 -12.55 -1.97
N THR A 273 14.27 -11.84 -0.93
CA THR A 273 14.51 -12.41 0.39
C THR A 273 13.68 -11.65 1.40
N LEU A 274 12.82 -12.34 2.13
CA LEU A 274 12.05 -11.74 3.23
C LEU A 274 13.01 -11.28 4.34
N GLN A 275 12.97 -10.01 4.69
CA GLN A 275 13.78 -9.40 5.75
C GLN A 275 13.02 -9.28 7.07
N GLY A 276 11.70 -9.31 7.02
CA GLY A 276 10.83 -9.24 8.18
C GLY A 276 9.42 -8.83 7.80
N THR A 277 8.56 -8.87 8.80
CA THR A 277 7.17 -8.44 8.70
C THR A 277 6.86 -7.41 9.76
N ARG A 278 5.81 -6.64 9.55
CA ARG A 278 5.27 -5.71 10.53
C ARG A 278 3.76 -5.83 10.60
N THR A 279 3.27 -6.04 11.79
CA THR A 279 1.86 -6.06 12.15
C THR A 279 1.50 -4.84 13.01
N SER A 280 0.23 -4.56 13.14
CA SER A 280 -0.35 -3.60 14.09
C SER A 280 -1.77 -4.04 14.41
N ASP A 281 -2.22 -3.81 15.64
CA ASP A 281 -3.60 -4.02 16.06
C ASP A 281 -4.60 -3.06 15.37
N LYS A 282 -4.08 -2.03 14.70
CA LYS A 282 -4.88 -1.09 13.91
C LYS A 282 -5.10 -1.52 12.47
N LEU A 283 -4.36 -2.54 11.99
CA LEU A 283 -4.54 -3.07 10.62
C LEU A 283 -5.74 -4.01 10.57
N ARG A 284 -6.65 -3.77 9.61
CA ARG A 284 -7.85 -4.56 9.34
C ARG A 284 -7.98 -4.79 7.84
N GLY A 285 -7.68 -6.01 7.37
CA GLY A 285 -7.71 -6.33 5.94
C GLY A 285 -7.09 -5.23 5.07
N PRO A 286 -5.81 -4.88 5.31
CA PRO A 286 -5.16 -3.80 4.57
C PRO A 286 -4.99 -4.19 3.11
N SER A 287 -5.06 -3.19 2.19
CA SER A 287 -4.91 -3.37 0.74
C SER A 287 -3.66 -2.71 0.19
N THR A 288 -3.52 -1.42 0.37
CA THR A 288 -2.48 -0.63 -0.31
C THR A 288 -1.64 0.16 0.67
N VAL A 289 -0.41 0.48 0.28
CA VAL A 289 0.55 1.26 1.05
C VAL A 289 1.23 2.32 0.20
N ASP A 290 1.43 3.51 0.78
CA ASP A 290 2.36 4.50 0.22
C ASP A 290 3.24 5.12 1.31
N ARG A 291 4.29 5.79 0.88
CA ARG A 291 5.27 6.44 1.76
C ARG A 291 4.94 7.92 1.94
N ALA A 292 4.76 8.35 3.19
CA ALA A 292 4.51 9.73 3.57
C ALA A 292 5.50 10.17 4.63
N ASP A 293 6.49 10.98 4.28
CA ASP A 293 7.55 11.47 5.17
C ASP A 293 8.09 10.34 6.09
N GLY A 294 7.84 10.37 7.39
CA GLY A 294 8.29 9.35 8.36
C GLY A 294 7.36 8.13 8.52
N PHE A 295 6.35 7.96 7.64
CA PHE A 295 5.33 6.91 7.78
C PHE A 295 5.14 6.07 6.53
N TYR A 296 4.67 4.84 6.72
CA TYR A 296 3.89 4.10 5.75
C TYR A 296 2.41 4.38 6.02
N LEU A 297 1.69 4.88 5.02
CA LEU A 297 0.24 5.01 5.07
C LEU A 297 -0.37 3.74 4.49
N VAL A 298 -1.17 3.03 5.29
CA VAL A 298 -1.76 1.73 4.93
C VAL A 298 -3.27 1.83 5.01
N VAL A 299 -3.96 1.56 3.91
CA VAL A 299 -5.43 1.58 3.88
C VAL A 299 -5.98 0.32 4.52
N ASN A 300 -6.94 0.49 5.43
CA ASN A 300 -7.80 -0.58 5.89
C ASN A 300 -9.00 -0.72 4.94
N ALA A 301 -8.85 -1.54 3.91
CA ALA A 301 -9.93 -1.83 2.97
C ALA A 301 -11.02 -2.68 3.60
N ASP A 302 -10.61 -3.64 4.44
CA ASP A 302 -11.52 -4.49 5.24
C ASP A 302 -12.68 -5.09 4.42
N PHE A 303 -12.37 -5.62 3.23
CA PHE A 303 -13.38 -6.18 2.32
C PHE A 303 -14.19 -7.32 2.94
N ALA A 304 -13.61 -8.03 3.91
CA ALA A 304 -14.29 -9.17 4.55
C ALA A 304 -15.45 -8.75 5.46
N THR A 305 -15.30 -7.62 6.18
CA THR A 305 -16.29 -7.19 7.19
C THR A 305 -16.91 -5.83 6.89
N SER A 306 -16.25 -5.00 6.08
CA SER A 306 -16.64 -3.61 5.78
C SER A 306 -16.94 -2.80 7.05
N GLN A 307 -16.16 -3.04 8.10
CA GLN A 307 -16.36 -2.42 9.42
C GLN A 307 -16.05 -0.91 9.36
N ARG A 308 -17.02 -0.12 9.73
CA ARG A 308 -16.89 1.34 9.81
C ARG A 308 -16.44 1.80 11.21
N PRO A 309 -15.83 2.97 11.37
CA PRO A 309 -15.40 3.86 10.29
C PRO A 309 -14.22 3.27 9.51
N PHE A 310 -14.11 3.62 8.23
CA PHE A 310 -12.94 3.28 7.42
C PHE A 310 -11.75 4.16 7.79
N THR A 311 -10.56 3.56 7.72
CA THR A 311 -9.36 4.21 8.25
C THR A 311 -8.13 3.97 7.37
N VAL A 312 -7.15 4.87 7.52
CA VAL A 312 -5.77 4.69 7.07
C VAL A 312 -4.88 4.66 8.31
N VAL A 313 -3.95 3.72 8.35
CA VAL A 313 -2.98 3.60 9.46
C VAL A 313 -1.65 4.19 9.03
N GLY A 314 -1.14 5.14 9.81
CA GLY A 314 0.22 5.65 9.68
C GLY A 314 1.17 4.84 10.55
N LEU A 315 1.93 3.93 9.94
CA LEU A 315 2.96 3.14 10.62
C LEU A 315 4.30 3.87 10.52
N PRO A 316 4.96 4.25 11.63
CA PRO A 316 6.25 4.95 11.58
C PRO A 316 7.28 4.12 10.81
N ARG A 317 7.98 4.72 9.86
CA ARG A 317 9.09 4.05 9.18
C ARG A 317 10.26 3.90 10.17
N GLN A 318 10.80 2.70 10.25
CA GLN A 318 12.07 2.53 10.98
C GLN A 318 13.17 3.12 10.10
N GLY A 319 13.99 4.02 10.65
CA GLY A 319 15.18 4.49 9.97
C GLY A 319 16.00 3.28 9.52
N SER A 320 16.47 3.26 8.29
CA SER A 320 17.51 2.33 7.88
C SER A 320 18.70 2.59 8.78
N LYS A 321 19.07 1.65 9.65
CA LYS A 321 20.45 1.57 10.07
C LYS A 321 21.20 1.26 8.78
N ASP A 322 22.02 2.22 8.34
CA ASP A 322 23.01 1.95 7.32
C ASP A 322 23.86 0.78 7.83
N ASP A 323 23.67 -0.38 7.22
CA ASP A 323 24.60 -1.46 7.32
C ASP A 323 25.83 -1.02 6.53
N GLY A 324 26.84 -0.53 7.29
CA GLY A 324 28.16 -0.14 6.81
C GLY A 324 28.92 -1.32 6.18
#